data_a10ab10461a071bf0982933c2e987ae4
#
_entry.id   a10ab10461a071bf0982933c2e987ae4
#
_cell.length_a   1.000
_cell.length_b   1.000
_cell.length_c   1.000
_cell.angle_alpha   90.00
_cell.angle_beta   90.00
_cell.angle_gamma   90.00
#
_symmetry.space_group_name_H-M   'P 1'
#
loop_
_entity.id
_entity.type
_entity.pdbx_description
1 polymer ?
#
loop_
_entity_poly.entity_id
_entity_poly.type
_entity_poly.pdbx_seq_one_letter_code
_entity_poly.pdbx_strand_id
1 'polypeptide(L)'
;MVILFDRFNLPEDIFEVIFATKQQIIVAKLLIEMVKSNGGEINKTEMSLFATKLHEGNYVTTLIDEAPYKGKKVKISYNKRQFYDRILTPMKSMGLIDYDLYKKTYRISDNFNKEMIRIGLQWLREMRKPAKS
;
A
#
# COMPACT_ATOMS: atom_id res chain seq x y z
N MET A 1 2.03 1.62 -28.12
CA MET A 1 1.72 1.05 -26.81
C MET A 1 2.86 1.33 -25.84
N VAL A 2 2.53 1.81 -24.66
CA VAL A 2 3.54 2.04 -23.62
C VAL A 2 3.45 0.91 -22.60
N ILE A 3 4.58 0.24 -22.38
CA ILE A 3 4.69 -0.79 -21.35
C ILE A 3 5.50 -0.20 -20.21
N LEU A 4 4.86 0.01 -19.05
CA LEU A 4 5.51 0.61 -17.88
C LEU A 4 6.48 -0.36 -17.22
N PHE A 5 6.12 -1.63 -17.18
CA PHE A 5 6.94 -2.68 -16.57
C PHE A 5 7.04 -3.86 -17.51
N ASP A 6 8.23 -4.46 -17.57
CA ASP A 6 8.46 -5.74 -18.23
C ASP A 6 9.17 -6.68 -17.26
N ARG A 7 9.49 -7.91 -17.69
CA ARG A 7 10.11 -8.90 -16.80
C ARG A 7 11.52 -8.51 -16.37
N PHE A 8 12.14 -7.52 -17.01
CA PHE A 8 13.51 -7.09 -16.70
C PHE A 8 13.54 -5.89 -15.76
N ASN A 9 12.44 -5.14 -15.67
CA ASN A 9 12.35 -3.96 -14.85
C ASN A 9 11.13 -3.97 -13.91
N LEU A 10 10.59 -5.17 -13.59
CA LEU A 10 9.54 -5.28 -12.59
C LEU A 10 10.05 -4.76 -11.26
N PRO A 11 9.31 -3.89 -10.60
CA PRO A 11 9.67 -3.47 -9.25
C PRO A 11 9.68 -4.64 -8.28
N GLU A 12 10.63 -4.65 -7.35
CA GLU A 12 10.70 -5.65 -6.29
C GLU A 12 9.69 -5.38 -5.16
N ASP A 13 9.22 -4.14 -5.07
CA ASP A 13 8.35 -3.66 -4.01
C ASP A 13 6.99 -3.34 -4.60
N ILE A 14 5.92 -3.92 -4.03
CA ILE A 14 4.55 -3.65 -4.46
C ILE A 14 4.19 -2.17 -4.37
N PHE A 15 4.75 -1.45 -3.40
CA PHE A 15 4.49 -0.02 -3.26
C PHE A 15 5.01 0.77 -4.47
N GLU A 16 6.09 0.35 -5.09
CA GLU A 16 6.61 0.97 -6.31
C GLU A 16 5.68 0.73 -7.52
N VAL A 17 4.92 -0.35 -7.51
CA VAL A 17 3.93 -0.63 -8.55
C VAL A 17 2.72 0.30 -8.41
N ILE A 18 2.28 0.55 -7.18
CA ILE A 18 1.05 1.29 -6.89
C ILE A 18 1.27 2.80 -6.87
N PHE A 19 2.39 3.26 -6.32
CA PHE A 19 2.61 4.68 -6.03
C PHE A 19 3.66 5.30 -6.96
N ALA A 20 3.40 6.54 -7.37
CA ALA A 20 4.24 7.25 -8.33
C ALA A 20 5.47 7.92 -7.71
N THR A 21 5.42 8.29 -6.43
CA THR A 21 6.49 9.05 -5.79
C THR A 21 7.04 8.34 -4.55
N LYS A 22 8.30 8.65 -4.21
CA LYS A 22 8.92 8.13 -2.98
C LYS A 22 8.19 8.58 -1.73
N GLN A 23 7.68 9.81 -1.71
CA GLN A 23 6.92 10.33 -0.57
C GLN A 23 5.66 9.50 -0.34
N GLN A 24 4.93 9.18 -1.40
CA GLN A 24 3.74 8.33 -1.31
C GLN A 24 4.09 6.94 -0.79
N ILE A 25 5.17 6.36 -1.27
CA ILE A 25 5.66 5.05 -0.82
C ILE A 25 5.97 5.07 0.67
N ILE A 26 6.68 6.10 1.13
CA ILE A 26 7.02 6.24 2.55
C ILE A 26 5.75 6.32 3.40
N VAL A 27 4.79 7.16 3.02
CA VAL A 27 3.53 7.31 3.76
C VAL A 27 2.75 6.00 3.78
N ALA A 28 2.68 5.28 2.65
CA ALA A 28 2.00 4.00 2.57
C ALA A 28 2.64 2.96 3.49
N LYS A 29 3.96 2.88 3.51
CA LYS A 29 4.69 1.96 4.40
C LYS A 29 4.48 2.30 5.87
N LEU A 30 4.46 3.58 6.21
CA LEU A 30 4.17 4.02 7.58
C LEU A 30 2.74 3.66 8.00
N LEU A 31 1.79 3.78 7.09
CA LEU A 31 0.42 3.34 7.36
C LEU A 31 0.37 1.85 7.69
N ILE A 32 1.02 1.02 6.89
CA ILE A 32 1.06 -0.42 7.12
C ILE A 32 1.71 -0.75 8.47
N GLU A 33 2.83 -0.08 8.80
CA GLU A 33 3.48 -0.30 10.09
C GLU A 33 2.59 0.10 11.26
N MET A 34 1.86 1.21 11.13
CA MET A 34 0.92 1.65 12.17
C MET A 34 -0.21 0.63 12.35
N VAL A 35 -0.78 0.11 11.27
CA VAL A 35 -1.83 -0.91 11.35
C VAL A 35 -1.29 -2.19 11.97
N LYS A 36 -0.09 -2.64 11.58
CA LYS A 36 0.56 -3.83 12.17
C LYS A 36 0.78 -3.66 13.67
N SER A 37 1.20 -2.47 14.10
CA SER A 37 1.45 -2.17 15.51
C SER A 37 0.18 -2.25 16.35
N ASN A 38 -0.99 -2.17 15.72
CA ASN A 38 -2.29 -2.27 16.36
C ASN A 38 -2.96 -3.64 16.12
N GLY A 39 -2.17 -4.66 15.86
CA GLY A 39 -2.68 -6.02 15.66
C GLY A 39 -3.26 -6.30 14.27
N GLY A 40 -2.95 -5.47 13.29
CA GLY A 40 -3.41 -5.64 11.91
C GLY A 40 -4.73 -4.99 11.59
N GLU A 41 -5.31 -4.26 12.54
CA GLU A 41 -6.62 -3.63 12.39
C GLU A 41 -6.67 -2.31 13.17
N ILE A 42 -7.23 -1.26 12.56
CA ILE A 42 -7.48 0.02 13.23
C ILE A 42 -8.89 0.50 12.90
N ASN A 43 -9.47 1.28 13.81
CA ASN A 43 -10.77 1.86 13.56
C ASN A 43 -10.68 3.16 12.74
N LYS A 44 -11.83 3.66 12.33
CA LYS A 44 -11.95 4.87 11.54
C LYS A 44 -11.36 6.10 12.25
N THR A 45 -11.51 6.20 13.55
CA THR A 45 -10.97 7.29 14.37
C THR A 45 -9.45 7.26 14.38
N GLU A 46 -8.84 6.09 14.56
CA GLU A 46 -7.39 5.91 14.53
C GLU A 46 -6.81 6.27 13.17
N MET A 47 -7.50 5.91 12.09
CA MET A 47 -7.09 6.30 10.73
C MET A 47 -7.12 7.81 10.57
N SER A 48 -8.17 8.46 11.05
CA SER A 48 -8.30 9.92 10.99
C SER A 48 -7.22 10.62 11.80
N LEU A 49 -6.88 10.10 12.99
CA LEU A 49 -5.79 10.64 13.80
C LEU A 49 -4.44 10.52 13.10
N PHE A 50 -4.17 9.39 12.46
CA PHE A 50 -2.96 9.19 11.67
C PHE A 50 -2.87 10.24 10.54
N ALA A 51 -3.96 10.40 9.79
CA ALA A 51 -4.02 11.36 8.69
C ALA A 51 -3.84 12.81 9.19
N THR A 52 -4.41 13.14 10.34
CA THR A 52 -4.29 14.47 10.96
C THR A 52 -2.85 14.75 11.41
N LYS A 53 -2.19 13.77 12.02
CA LYS A 53 -0.79 13.91 12.42
C LYS A 53 0.12 14.16 11.21
N LEU A 54 -0.12 13.45 10.11
CA LEU A 54 0.59 13.68 8.86
C LEU A 54 0.35 15.09 8.33
N HIS A 55 -0.90 15.53 8.33
CA HIS A 55 -1.28 16.85 7.82
C HIS A 55 -0.63 17.98 8.63
N GLU A 56 -0.56 17.82 9.93
CA GLU A 56 0.05 18.81 10.83
C GLU A 56 1.58 18.75 10.86
N GLY A 57 2.18 17.75 10.19
CA GLY A 57 3.62 17.54 10.20
C GLY A 57 4.15 17.03 11.53
N ASN A 58 3.29 16.46 12.37
CA ASN A 58 3.63 15.99 13.72
C ASN A 58 3.92 14.48 13.80
N TYR A 59 3.85 13.77 12.68
CA TYR A 59 4.15 12.36 12.67
C TYR A 59 5.66 12.14 12.69
N VAL A 60 6.16 11.58 13.80
CA VAL A 60 7.58 11.32 14.00
C VAL A 60 7.84 9.82 13.84
N THR A 61 8.84 9.47 13.05
CA THR A 61 9.18 8.07 12.81
C THR A 61 10.69 7.87 12.68
N THR A 62 11.15 6.68 13.04
CA THR A 62 12.51 6.20 12.75
C THR A 62 12.51 5.10 11.70
N LEU A 63 11.34 4.80 11.12
CA LEU A 63 11.14 3.65 10.22
C LEU A 63 11.56 3.89 8.77
N ILE A 64 12.05 5.10 8.44
CA ILE A 64 12.54 5.40 7.10
C ILE A 64 13.90 4.76 6.90
N ASP A 65 13.98 3.85 5.94
CA ASP A 65 15.18 3.04 5.66
C ASP A 65 16.01 3.59 4.49
N GLU A 66 15.85 4.88 4.18
CA GLU A 66 16.59 5.55 3.10
C GLU A 66 17.56 6.61 3.65
N ALA A 67 18.77 6.66 3.10
CA ALA A 67 19.71 7.72 3.42
C ALA A 67 19.17 9.07 2.92
N PRO A 68 19.34 10.21 3.66
CA PRO A 68 20.09 10.33 4.91
C PRO A 68 19.28 10.04 6.18
N TYR A 69 18.06 9.53 6.06
CA TYR A 69 17.11 9.44 7.18
C TYR A 69 17.18 8.14 7.96
N LYS A 70 17.91 7.15 7.46
CA LYS A 70 18.03 5.83 8.07
C LYS A 70 18.50 5.92 9.52
N GLY A 71 17.70 5.35 10.44
CA GLY A 71 18.01 5.35 11.87
C GLY A 71 17.82 6.65 12.60
N LYS A 72 17.32 7.70 11.94
CA LYS A 72 17.08 9.02 12.54
C LYS A 72 15.59 9.24 12.77
N LYS A 73 15.27 10.04 13.80
CA LYS A 73 13.89 10.52 13.98
C LYS A 73 13.60 11.57 12.91
N VAL A 74 12.55 11.33 12.14
CA VAL A 74 12.13 12.22 11.05
C VAL A 74 10.67 12.59 11.24
N LYS A 75 10.35 13.87 11.08
CA LYS A 75 8.97 14.34 11.04
C LYS A 75 8.48 14.23 9.60
N ILE A 76 7.35 13.58 9.43
CA ILE A 76 6.73 13.37 8.12
C ILE A 76 5.50 14.25 8.02
N SER A 77 5.35 14.92 6.89
CA SER A 77 4.20 15.74 6.57
C SER A 77 3.58 15.28 5.27
N TYR A 78 2.25 15.16 5.26
CA TYR A 78 1.51 14.82 4.06
C TYR A 78 0.09 15.34 4.17
N ASN A 79 -0.43 15.95 3.11
CA ASN A 79 -1.77 16.54 3.10
C ASN A 79 -2.85 15.49 3.39
N LYS A 80 -3.77 15.79 4.31
CA LYS A 80 -4.81 14.85 4.76
C LYS A 80 -5.72 14.39 3.63
N ARG A 81 -6.20 15.30 2.78
CA ARG A 81 -7.05 14.97 1.65
C ARG A 81 -6.32 14.07 0.65
N GLN A 82 -5.06 14.41 0.34
CA GLN A 82 -4.23 13.60 -0.56
C GLN A 82 -3.91 12.23 0.05
N PHE A 83 -3.78 12.14 1.38
CA PHE A 83 -3.61 10.86 2.04
C PHE A 83 -4.79 9.93 1.72
N TYR A 84 -6.02 10.40 1.92
CA TYR A 84 -7.20 9.57 1.63
C TYR A 84 -7.31 9.24 0.14
N ASP A 85 -7.10 10.23 -0.73
CA ASP A 85 -7.32 10.06 -2.17
C ASP A 85 -6.19 9.30 -2.87
N ARG A 86 -4.94 9.52 -2.45
CA ARG A 86 -3.75 9.02 -3.17
C ARG A 86 -3.01 7.91 -2.47
N ILE A 87 -3.27 7.65 -1.20
CA ILE A 87 -2.62 6.59 -0.44
C ILE A 87 -3.64 5.53 -0.04
N LEU A 88 -4.64 5.90 0.75
CA LEU A 88 -5.60 4.93 1.29
C LEU A 88 -6.49 4.33 0.21
N THR A 89 -7.07 5.15 -0.66
CA THR A 89 -7.96 4.67 -1.73
C THR A 89 -7.27 3.67 -2.66
N PRO A 90 -6.06 3.94 -3.19
CA PRO A 90 -5.35 2.93 -3.99
C PRO A 90 -5.07 1.64 -3.23
N MET A 91 -4.71 1.71 -1.96
CA MET A 91 -4.44 0.52 -1.16
C MET A 91 -5.70 -0.32 -0.95
N LYS A 92 -6.85 0.32 -0.76
CA LYS A 92 -8.14 -0.38 -0.71
C LYS A 92 -8.50 -0.99 -2.06
N SER A 93 -8.35 -0.21 -3.14
CA SER A 93 -8.68 -0.66 -4.49
C SER A 93 -7.85 -1.85 -4.94
N MET A 94 -6.57 -1.89 -4.53
CA MET A 94 -5.67 -2.99 -4.87
C MET A 94 -5.79 -4.19 -3.91
N GLY A 95 -6.60 -4.08 -2.87
CA GLY A 95 -6.81 -5.18 -1.94
C GLY A 95 -5.71 -5.38 -0.90
N LEU A 96 -4.90 -4.35 -0.63
CA LEU A 96 -3.89 -4.39 0.44
C LEU A 96 -4.50 -4.08 1.79
N ILE A 97 -5.51 -3.21 1.81
CA ILE A 97 -6.28 -2.84 3.00
C ILE A 97 -7.76 -3.02 2.69
N ASP A 98 -8.49 -3.58 3.64
CA ASP A 98 -9.93 -3.78 3.59
C ASP A 98 -10.62 -2.87 4.61
N TYR A 99 -11.81 -2.37 4.27
CA TYR A 99 -12.64 -1.61 5.20
C TYR A 99 -13.93 -2.38 5.49
N ASP A 100 -14.17 -2.65 6.77
CA ASP A 100 -15.40 -3.29 7.24
C ASP A 100 -16.43 -2.20 7.58
N LEU A 101 -17.50 -2.13 6.77
CA LEU A 101 -18.55 -1.12 6.94
C LEU A 101 -19.32 -1.25 8.26
N TYR A 102 -19.47 -2.48 8.76
CA TYR A 102 -20.23 -2.74 9.98
C TYR A 102 -19.42 -2.40 11.23
N LYS A 103 -18.16 -2.83 11.27
CA LYS A 103 -17.25 -2.57 12.39
C LYS A 103 -16.59 -1.21 12.29
N LYS A 104 -16.64 -0.56 11.12
CA LYS A 104 -15.94 0.70 10.82
C LYS A 104 -14.44 0.60 11.11
N THR A 105 -13.83 -0.49 10.64
CA THR A 105 -12.42 -0.78 10.85
C THR A 105 -11.71 -1.02 9.54
N TYR A 106 -10.43 -0.64 9.50
CA TYR A 106 -9.49 -0.96 8.42
C TYR A 106 -8.58 -2.07 8.87
N ARG A 107 -8.31 -3.05 7.99
CA ARG A 107 -7.41 -4.16 8.29
C ARG A 107 -6.52 -4.47 7.11
N ILE A 108 -5.34 -5.01 7.39
CA ILE A 108 -4.46 -5.55 6.35
C ILE A 108 -5.15 -6.77 5.74
N SER A 109 -5.16 -6.83 4.40
CA SER A 109 -5.87 -7.87 3.65
C SER A 109 -4.92 -8.63 2.74
N ASP A 110 -5.26 -9.88 2.47
CA ASP A 110 -4.55 -10.72 1.49
C ASP A 110 -5.28 -10.81 0.14
N ASN A 111 -6.31 -9.98 -0.08
CA ASN A 111 -7.07 -9.98 -1.32
C ASN A 111 -6.19 -9.72 -2.55
N PHE A 112 -5.20 -8.82 -2.42
CA PHE A 112 -4.24 -8.57 -3.49
C PHE A 112 -3.52 -9.86 -3.91
N ASN A 113 -2.99 -10.60 -2.95
CA ASN A 113 -2.29 -11.86 -3.22
C ASN A 113 -3.20 -12.86 -3.92
N LYS A 114 -4.43 -13.00 -3.42
CA LYS A 114 -5.41 -13.94 -4.01
C LYS A 114 -5.70 -13.62 -5.46
N GLU A 115 -5.89 -12.33 -5.78
CA GLU A 115 -6.17 -11.90 -7.14
C GLU A 115 -4.96 -12.10 -8.07
N MET A 116 -3.76 -11.79 -7.60
CA MET A 116 -2.54 -11.97 -8.39
C MET A 116 -2.25 -13.45 -8.66
N ILE A 117 -2.45 -14.30 -7.65
CA ILE A 117 -2.32 -15.75 -7.80
C ILE A 117 -3.35 -16.26 -8.82
N ARG A 118 -4.59 -15.79 -8.73
CA ARG A 118 -5.65 -16.17 -9.67
C ARG A 118 -5.28 -15.83 -11.11
N ILE A 119 -4.77 -14.64 -11.35
CA ILE A 119 -4.32 -14.21 -12.69
C ILE A 119 -3.16 -15.07 -13.19
N GLY A 120 -2.18 -15.34 -12.33
CA GLY A 120 -1.05 -16.21 -12.68
C GLY A 120 -1.49 -17.63 -13.01
N LEU A 121 -2.43 -18.19 -12.25
CA LEU A 121 -2.98 -19.52 -12.53
C LEU A 121 -3.77 -19.53 -13.83
N GLN A 122 -4.48 -18.45 -14.17
CA GLN A 122 -5.20 -18.35 -15.42
C GLN A 122 -4.23 -18.47 -16.62
N TRP A 123 -3.12 -17.75 -16.55
CA TRP A 123 -2.10 -17.83 -17.61
C TRP A 123 -1.51 -19.24 -17.70
N LEU A 124 -1.23 -19.87 -16.56
CA LEU A 124 -0.72 -21.26 -16.53
C LEU A 124 -1.69 -22.23 -17.21
N ARG A 125 -2.98 -22.11 -16.93
CA ARG A 125 -4.01 -22.91 -17.59
C ARG A 125 -4.07 -22.66 -19.09
N GLU A 126 -3.96 -21.40 -19.51
CA GLU A 126 -3.96 -21.04 -20.93
C GLU A 126 -2.80 -21.68 -21.67
N MET A 127 -1.60 -21.67 -21.08
CA MET A 127 -0.43 -22.32 -21.66
C MET A 127 -0.60 -23.83 -21.82
N ARG A 128 -1.37 -24.46 -20.94
CA ARG A 128 -1.57 -25.93 -20.92
C ARG A 128 -2.70 -26.40 -21.80
N LYS A 129 -3.53 -25.50 -22.32
CA LYS A 129 -4.60 -25.88 -23.24
C LYS A 129 -4.00 -26.34 -24.56
N PRO A 130 -4.56 -27.44 -25.17
CA PRO A 130 -4.12 -27.85 -26.51
C PRO A 130 -4.44 -26.76 -27.54
N ALA A 131 -3.58 -26.65 -28.54
CA ALA A 131 -3.85 -25.76 -29.67
C ALA A 131 -5.14 -26.21 -30.37
N LYS A 132 -5.97 -25.25 -30.75
CA LYS A 132 -7.13 -25.50 -31.56
C LYS A 132 -6.67 -25.68 -33.03
N SER A 133 -7.11 -26.76 -33.63
CA SER A 133 -6.83 -27.05 -35.02
C SER A 133 -8.01 -26.69 -35.94
#